data_8c107e1363b9b0f179b5e466bdaceebf
#
_entry.id   8c107e1363b9b0f179b5e466bdaceebf
#
_cell.length_a   1.000
_cell.length_b   1.000
_cell.length_c   1.000
_cell.angle_alpha   90.00
_cell.angle_beta   90.00
_cell.angle_gamma   90.00
#
_symmetry.space_group_name_H-M   'P 1'
#
loop_
_entity.id
_entity.type
_entity.pdbx_description
1 polymer ?
#
loop_
_entity_poly.entity_id
_entity_poly.type
_entity_poly.pdbx_seq_one_letter_code
_entity_poly.pdbx_strand_id
1 'polypeptide(L)'
;VRVLVTGAFGYVGHAVTRALLDARHDVVAMTTQPNRSRPSTGVSLAVADLRDPGRLKAVVDRADAVVHLAALTRVRESFEQPDAYATVNTIGTRNLLAAVADTGRVMPFVHASTAAVYGAPTKQPIDEDCDAAPSSPYGVTKLAADAAVSEAAARGIIAGVSLRAFNIAGSVDRRPDPDLTRIIPKTLAVAAGRFDHLTVNGDGTAIRDYVHLADVADAFVKALTLATAGTFAIYNIGATPAGVAQIIDVARTITGREIPVQYNPPVPEAPELRADTTRARSELGWSPVFSSLEQIIGDCWDAQR
;
A
#
# COMPACT_ATOMS: atom_id res chain seq x y z
N VAL A 1 -13.10 18.81 -0.31
CA VAL A 1 -11.80 18.85 -1.02
C VAL A 1 -11.85 17.82 -2.13
N ARG A 2 -11.39 18.19 -3.33
CA ARG A 2 -11.31 17.30 -4.49
C ARG A 2 -9.95 16.61 -4.51
N VAL A 3 -9.94 15.29 -4.33
CA VAL A 3 -8.73 14.50 -4.18
C VAL A 3 -8.46 13.69 -5.46
N LEU A 4 -7.31 13.91 -6.09
CA LEU A 4 -6.82 13.04 -7.16
C LEU A 4 -6.25 11.76 -6.54
N VAL A 5 -6.82 10.62 -6.90
CA VAL A 5 -6.33 9.30 -6.49
C VAL A 5 -5.72 8.59 -7.69
N THR A 6 -4.41 8.45 -7.72
CA THR A 6 -3.75 7.60 -8.72
C THR A 6 -3.82 6.15 -8.26
N GLY A 7 -4.01 5.21 -9.18
CA GLY A 7 -4.17 3.81 -8.79
C GLY A 7 -5.50 3.49 -8.08
N ALA A 8 -6.52 4.34 -8.24
CA ALA A 8 -7.81 4.26 -7.56
C ALA A 8 -8.56 2.92 -7.74
N PHE A 9 -8.32 2.22 -8.83
CA PHE A 9 -8.98 0.93 -9.13
C PHE A 9 -8.17 -0.30 -8.70
N GLY A 10 -6.99 -0.09 -8.10
CA GLY A 10 -6.20 -1.15 -7.46
C GLY A 10 -6.83 -1.65 -6.15
N TYR A 11 -6.21 -2.69 -5.56
CA TYR A 11 -6.67 -3.27 -4.31
C TYR A 11 -6.72 -2.23 -3.17
N VAL A 12 -5.63 -1.52 -2.91
CA VAL A 12 -5.58 -0.45 -1.91
C VAL A 12 -6.37 0.78 -2.37
N GLY A 13 -6.27 1.13 -3.66
CA GLY A 13 -6.91 2.32 -4.23
C GLY A 13 -8.43 2.32 -4.10
N HIS A 14 -9.07 1.15 -4.22
CA HIS A 14 -10.50 1.01 -4.00
C HIS A 14 -10.91 1.38 -2.56
N ALA A 15 -10.23 0.81 -1.57
CA ALA A 15 -10.52 1.08 -0.16
C ALA A 15 -10.27 2.55 0.22
N VAL A 16 -9.15 3.12 -0.25
CA VAL A 16 -8.84 4.54 -0.02
C VAL A 16 -9.85 5.45 -0.70
N THR A 17 -10.27 5.15 -1.93
CA THR A 17 -11.33 5.89 -2.62
C THR A 17 -12.63 5.85 -1.82
N ARG A 18 -13.02 4.68 -1.30
CA ARG A 18 -14.20 4.54 -0.47
C ARG A 18 -14.10 5.38 0.81
N ALA A 19 -12.99 5.28 1.53
CA ALA A 19 -12.77 6.03 2.77
C ALA A 19 -12.79 7.56 2.55
N LEU A 20 -12.24 8.04 1.43
CA LEU A 20 -12.30 9.45 1.05
C LEU A 20 -13.73 9.93 0.78
N LEU A 21 -14.56 9.12 0.11
CA LEU A 21 -15.97 9.43 -0.11
C LEU A 21 -16.76 9.46 1.19
N ASP A 22 -16.52 8.50 2.09
CA ASP A 22 -17.15 8.44 3.41
C ASP A 22 -16.74 9.64 4.29
N ALA A 23 -15.50 10.15 4.11
CA ALA A 23 -15.01 11.41 4.69
C ALA A 23 -15.49 12.67 3.94
N ARG A 24 -16.43 12.54 3.00
CA ARG A 24 -17.05 13.63 2.22
C ARG A 24 -16.08 14.41 1.32
N HIS A 25 -15.06 13.75 0.79
CA HIS A 25 -14.24 14.30 -0.28
C HIS A 25 -14.81 13.94 -1.65
N ASP A 26 -14.62 14.83 -2.63
CA ASP A 26 -14.84 14.50 -4.04
C ASP A 26 -13.60 13.75 -4.57
N VAL A 27 -13.79 12.68 -5.31
CA VAL A 27 -12.66 11.86 -5.82
C VAL A 27 -12.55 12.00 -7.34
N VAL A 28 -11.33 12.31 -7.80
CA VAL A 28 -10.91 12.18 -9.20
C VAL A 28 -10.05 10.91 -9.30
N ALA A 29 -10.62 9.83 -9.81
CA ALA A 29 -9.94 8.56 -9.97
C ALA A 29 -9.13 8.53 -11.26
N MET A 30 -7.78 8.49 -11.15
CA MET A 30 -6.91 8.37 -12.31
C MET A 30 -6.77 6.91 -12.75
N THR A 31 -6.89 6.68 -14.05
CA THR A 31 -6.73 5.36 -14.67
C THR A 31 -6.06 5.47 -16.03
N THR A 32 -5.31 4.41 -16.39
CA THR A 32 -4.81 4.19 -17.76
C THR A 32 -5.80 3.41 -18.62
N GLN A 33 -6.84 2.80 -18.01
CA GLN A 33 -7.77 1.87 -18.65
C GLN A 33 -9.24 2.29 -18.43
N PRO A 34 -9.72 3.32 -19.11
CA PRO A 34 -11.07 3.86 -18.88
C PRO A 34 -12.19 2.85 -19.12
N ASN A 35 -12.02 1.95 -20.09
CA ASN A 35 -13.03 0.97 -20.43
C ASN A 35 -13.19 -0.17 -19.40
N ARG A 36 -12.19 -0.36 -18.53
CA ARG A 36 -12.22 -1.35 -17.44
C ARG A 36 -12.51 -0.72 -16.08
N SER A 37 -12.52 0.60 -16.02
CA SER A 37 -12.71 1.37 -14.80
C SER A 37 -14.18 1.78 -14.67
N ARG A 38 -14.85 1.26 -13.64
CA ARG A 38 -16.23 1.63 -13.33
C ARG A 38 -16.23 2.47 -12.06
N PRO A 39 -16.42 3.79 -12.16
CA PRO A 39 -16.48 4.64 -10.98
C PRO A 39 -17.77 4.41 -10.20
N SER A 40 -17.67 4.48 -8.88
CA SER A 40 -18.81 4.56 -7.99
C SER A 40 -19.45 5.95 -8.05
N THR A 41 -20.66 6.11 -7.52
CA THR A 41 -21.29 7.43 -7.34
C THR A 41 -20.35 8.34 -6.53
N GLY A 42 -20.19 9.59 -6.96
CA GLY A 42 -19.29 10.57 -6.34
C GLY A 42 -17.84 10.51 -6.83
N VAL A 43 -17.51 9.61 -7.78
CA VAL A 43 -16.17 9.51 -8.36
C VAL A 43 -16.19 10.00 -9.81
N SER A 44 -15.35 10.94 -10.15
CA SER A 44 -15.08 11.36 -11.53
C SER A 44 -13.84 10.67 -12.08
N LEU A 45 -13.83 10.33 -13.38
CA LEU A 45 -12.68 9.71 -14.03
C LEU A 45 -11.72 10.74 -14.62
N ALA A 46 -10.42 10.42 -14.52
CA ALA A 46 -9.35 11.07 -15.26
C ALA A 46 -8.49 10.04 -15.96
N VAL A 47 -8.26 10.20 -17.24
CA VAL A 47 -7.44 9.25 -18.04
C VAL A 47 -6.05 9.83 -18.23
N ALA A 48 -5.08 9.27 -17.53
CA ALA A 48 -3.67 9.62 -17.65
C ALA A 48 -2.77 8.44 -17.25
N ASP A 49 -1.53 8.49 -17.72
CA ASP A 49 -0.45 7.58 -17.33
C ASP A 49 0.65 8.41 -16.65
N LEU A 50 1.23 7.89 -15.57
CA LEU A 50 2.35 8.54 -14.88
C LEU A 50 3.57 8.76 -15.81
N ARG A 51 3.68 7.97 -16.88
CA ARG A 51 4.72 8.07 -17.90
C ARG A 51 4.46 9.13 -18.98
N ASP A 52 3.29 9.76 -18.94
CA ASP A 52 2.88 10.82 -19.89
C ASP A 52 2.72 12.17 -19.16
N PRO A 53 3.80 12.95 -19.00
CA PRO A 53 3.77 14.24 -18.31
C PRO A 53 2.76 15.23 -18.91
N GLY A 54 2.54 15.16 -20.22
CA GLY A 54 1.64 16.08 -20.92
C GLY A 54 0.17 15.98 -20.48
N ARG A 55 -0.26 14.80 -20.07
CA ARG A 55 -1.62 14.55 -19.57
C ARG A 55 -1.77 14.79 -18.08
N LEU A 56 -0.69 14.66 -17.30
CA LEU A 56 -0.77 14.76 -15.84
C LEU A 56 -1.19 16.15 -15.38
N LYS A 57 -0.68 17.23 -16.02
CA LYS A 57 -1.06 18.61 -15.66
C LYS A 57 -2.56 18.82 -15.69
N ALA A 58 -3.23 18.46 -16.78
CA ALA A 58 -4.68 18.64 -16.94
C ALA A 58 -5.49 17.85 -15.90
N VAL A 59 -4.95 16.73 -15.39
CA VAL A 59 -5.59 15.93 -14.34
C VAL A 59 -5.36 16.55 -12.97
N VAL A 60 -4.15 17.00 -12.68
CA VAL A 60 -3.76 17.64 -11.41
C VAL A 60 -4.46 18.98 -11.22
N ASP A 61 -4.62 19.77 -12.29
CA ASP A 61 -5.33 21.07 -12.25
C ASP A 61 -6.77 20.93 -11.72
N ARG A 62 -7.37 19.75 -11.83
CA ARG A 62 -8.74 19.44 -11.37
C ARG A 62 -8.84 19.08 -9.88
N ALA A 63 -7.72 18.99 -9.18
CA ALA A 63 -7.64 18.52 -7.80
C ALA A 63 -7.11 19.59 -6.85
N ASP A 64 -7.47 19.44 -5.58
CA ASP A 64 -6.96 20.27 -4.48
C ASP A 64 -5.89 19.51 -3.66
N ALA A 65 -5.86 18.18 -3.80
CA ALA A 65 -4.93 17.29 -3.10
C ALA A 65 -4.68 16.02 -3.90
N VAL A 66 -3.60 15.29 -3.59
CA VAL A 66 -3.20 14.06 -4.27
C VAL A 66 -3.00 12.93 -3.27
N VAL A 67 -3.60 11.78 -3.57
CA VAL A 67 -3.26 10.49 -2.96
C VAL A 67 -2.64 9.60 -4.03
N HIS A 68 -1.34 9.34 -3.88
CA HIS A 68 -0.53 8.66 -4.89
C HIS A 68 -0.32 7.18 -4.55
N LEU A 69 -1.15 6.30 -5.17
CA LEU A 69 -1.13 4.85 -4.94
C LEU A 69 -0.65 4.07 -6.18
N ALA A 70 -0.61 4.70 -7.36
CA ALA A 70 -0.22 4.01 -8.59
C ALA A 70 1.25 3.61 -8.56
N ALA A 71 1.51 2.31 -8.62
CA ALA A 71 2.83 1.72 -8.64
C ALA A 71 2.79 0.28 -9.17
N LEU A 72 3.93 -0.23 -9.63
CA LEU A 72 4.19 -1.66 -9.72
C LEU A 72 4.63 -2.16 -8.34
N THR A 73 4.04 -3.24 -7.81
CA THR A 73 4.16 -3.61 -6.39
C THR A 73 4.67 -5.01 -6.10
N ARG A 74 4.89 -5.84 -7.12
CA ARG A 74 5.31 -7.23 -6.96
C ARG A 74 6.82 -7.32 -6.79
N VAL A 75 7.28 -7.63 -5.57
CA VAL A 75 8.72 -7.69 -5.24
C VAL A 75 9.46 -8.65 -6.17
N ARG A 76 8.96 -9.86 -6.40
CA ARG A 76 9.64 -10.85 -7.26
C ARG A 76 9.74 -10.38 -8.71
N GLU A 77 8.67 -9.86 -9.28
CA GLU A 77 8.62 -9.31 -10.64
C GLU A 77 9.60 -8.15 -10.83
N SER A 78 9.89 -7.38 -9.77
CA SER A 78 10.83 -6.26 -9.84
C SER A 78 12.26 -6.69 -10.18
N PHE A 79 12.66 -7.92 -9.86
CA PHE A 79 13.97 -8.47 -10.26
C PHE A 79 14.04 -8.82 -11.74
N GLU A 80 12.89 -9.17 -12.33
CA GLU A 80 12.77 -9.51 -13.75
C GLU A 80 12.61 -8.25 -14.62
N GLN A 81 12.00 -7.19 -14.07
CA GLN A 81 11.64 -5.97 -14.80
C GLN A 81 12.07 -4.68 -14.06
N PRO A 82 13.33 -4.53 -13.62
CA PRO A 82 13.76 -3.40 -12.80
C PRO A 82 13.52 -2.03 -13.46
N ASP A 83 13.72 -1.95 -14.78
CA ASP A 83 13.54 -0.70 -15.54
C ASP A 83 12.07 -0.27 -15.62
N ALA A 84 11.14 -1.22 -15.71
CA ALA A 84 9.71 -0.93 -15.66
C ALA A 84 9.31 -0.36 -14.29
N TYR A 85 9.86 -0.95 -13.22
CA TYR A 85 9.65 -0.45 -11.86
C TYR A 85 10.25 0.94 -11.65
N ALA A 86 11.46 1.21 -12.13
CA ALA A 86 12.07 2.54 -12.08
C ALA A 86 11.23 3.57 -12.86
N THR A 87 10.78 3.19 -14.05
CA THR A 87 9.99 4.07 -14.92
C THR A 87 8.63 4.43 -14.29
N VAL A 88 7.91 3.45 -13.74
CA VAL A 88 6.58 3.71 -13.15
C VAL A 88 6.69 4.32 -11.77
N ASN A 89 7.47 3.70 -10.86
CA ASN A 89 7.45 4.07 -9.45
C ASN A 89 8.27 5.34 -9.16
N THR A 90 9.43 5.49 -9.79
CA THR A 90 10.32 6.64 -9.53
C THR A 90 10.06 7.78 -10.51
N ILE A 91 10.20 7.52 -11.82
CA ILE A 91 10.04 8.57 -12.84
C ILE A 91 8.58 9.03 -12.87
N GLY A 92 7.62 8.10 -12.80
CA GLY A 92 6.20 8.41 -12.75
C GLY A 92 5.81 9.29 -11.55
N THR A 93 6.39 9.04 -10.35
CA THR A 93 6.18 9.90 -9.18
C THR A 93 6.78 11.30 -9.42
N ARG A 94 7.98 11.39 -9.98
CA ARG A 94 8.59 12.69 -10.33
C ARG A 94 7.77 13.47 -11.35
N ASN A 95 7.22 12.81 -12.36
CA ASN A 95 6.34 13.42 -13.35
C ASN A 95 5.06 14.00 -12.69
N LEU A 96 4.48 13.25 -11.76
CA LEU A 96 3.30 13.71 -11.02
C LEU A 96 3.62 14.93 -10.14
N LEU A 97 4.76 14.91 -9.44
CA LEU A 97 5.23 16.04 -8.62
C LEU A 97 5.54 17.28 -9.49
N ALA A 98 6.11 17.09 -10.67
CA ALA A 98 6.32 18.18 -11.63
C ALA A 98 4.99 18.78 -12.08
N ALA A 99 3.99 17.95 -12.38
CA ALA A 99 2.65 18.42 -12.72
C ALA A 99 1.97 19.19 -11.56
N VAL A 100 2.24 18.80 -10.29
CA VAL A 100 1.80 19.57 -9.12
C VAL A 100 2.51 20.93 -9.08
N ALA A 101 3.83 20.96 -9.26
CA ALA A 101 4.62 22.19 -9.28
C ALA A 101 4.11 23.18 -10.34
N ASP A 102 3.75 22.70 -11.52
CA ASP A 102 3.22 23.50 -12.64
C ASP A 102 1.86 24.17 -12.34
N THR A 103 1.16 23.75 -11.28
CA THR A 103 -0.08 24.43 -10.85
C THR A 103 0.20 25.72 -10.11
N GLY A 104 1.41 25.95 -9.59
CA GLY A 104 1.76 27.05 -8.71
C GLY A 104 1.10 27.02 -7.33
N ARG A 105 0.40 25.93 -6.98
CA ARG A 105 -0.31 25.74 -5.69
C ARG A 105 0.44 24.76 -4.82
N VAL A 106 0.50 25.00 -3.51
CA VAL A 106 0.98 23.99 -2.56
C VAL A 106 -0.15 23.01 -2.28
N MET A 107 0.06 21.74 -2.61
CA MET A 107 -0.98 20.71 -2.48
C MET A 107 -0.64 19.69 -1.38
N PRO A 108 -1.61 19.26 -0.54
CA PRO A 108 -1.48 18.02 0.22
C PRO A 108 -1.18 16.84 -0.71
N PHE A 109 -0.14 16.08 -0.37
CA PHE A 109 0.33 14.94 -1.17
C PHE A 109 0.65 13.75 -0.27
N VAL A 110 -0.20 12.71 -0.31
CA VAL A 110 0.02 11.49 0.45
C VAL A 110 0.51 10.38 -0.47
N HIS A 111 1.72 9.88 -0.19
CA HIS A 111 2.38 8.85 -0.98
C HIS A 111 2.25 7.48 -0.32
N ALA A 112 1.84 6.48 -1.08
CA ALA A 112 1.89 5.08 -0.66
C ALA A 112 3.32 4.55 -0.78
N SER A 113 4.05 4.55 0.31
CA SER A 113 5.35 3.91 0.45
C SER A 113 5.20 2.48 1.01
N THR A 114 6.28 1.87 1.46
CA THR A 114 6.32 0.46 1.86
C THR A 114 7.42 0.18 2.88
N ALA A 115 7.22 -0.81 3.76
CA ALA A 115 8.27 -1.34 4.63
C ALA A 115 9.47 -1.95 3.85
N ALA A 116 9.29 -2.30 2.57
CA ALA A 116 10.38 -2.83 1.73
C ALA A 116 11.57 -1.85 1.56
N VAL A 117 11.39 -0.57 1.88
CA VAL A 117 12.49 0.43 1.89
C VAL A 117 13.52 0.16 2.99
N TYR A 118 13.13 -0.51 4.08
CA TYR A 118 14.02 -0.83 5.20
C TYR A 118 14.91 -2.06 4.94
N GLY A 119 14.51 -2.93 4.01
CA GLY A 119 15.21 -4.20 3.76
C GLY A 119 15.04 -5.18 4.93
N ALA A 120 16.14 -5.56 5.57
CA ALA A 120 16.17 -6.54 6.67
C ALA A 120 16.92 -5.99 7.90
N PRO A 121 16.41 -4.95 8.58
CA PRO A 121 17.09 -4.38 9.73
C PRO A 121 17.08 -5.36 10.91
N THR A 122 18.16 -5.35 11.69
CA THR A 122 18.29 -6.20 12.89
C THR A 122 17.50 -5.67 14.08
N LYS A 123 17.31 -4.33 14.16
CA LYS A 123 16.51 -3.70 15.21
C LYS A 123 15.03 -3.89 14.93
N GLN A 124 14.30 -4.42 15.90
CA GLN A 124 12.85 -4.60 15.88
C GLN A 124 12.22 -4.07 17.17
N PRO A 125 11.01 -3.46 17.13
CA PRO A 125 10.28 -3.07 15.93
C PRO A 125 11.00 -1.97 15.14
N ILE A 126 10.67 -1.84 13.84
CA ILE A 126 11.25 -0.87 12.92
C ILE A 126 10.55 0.47 13.10
N ASP A 127 11.28 1.49 13.52
CA ASP A 127 10.82 2.88 13.54
C ASP A 127 11.14 3.61 12.21
N GLU A 128 10.59 4.82 12.03
CA GLU A 128 10.80 5.60 10.81
C GLU A 128 12.20 6.20 10.68
N ASP A 129 12.96 6.22 11.76
CA ASP A 129 14.35 6.69 11.81
C ASP A 129 15.35 5.57 11.49
N CYS A 130 14.86 4.33 11.27
CA CYS A 130 15.67 3.22 10.82
C CYS A 130 16.25 3.50 9.42
N ASP A 131 17.52 3.23 9.25
CA ASP A 131 18.21 3.37 7.96
C ASP A 131 17.52 2.55 6.87
N ALA A 132 17.29 3.19 5.73
CA ALA A 132 16.70 2.54 4.58
C ALA A 132 17.78 1.79 3.77
N ALA A 133 17.66 0.46 3.72
CA ALA A 133 18.56 -0.43 2.99
C ALA A 133 17.79 -1.46 2.16
N PRO A 134 17.04 -1.04 1.12
CA PRO A 134 16.16 -1.92 0.37
C PRO A 134 16.92 -3.03 -0.32
N SER A 135 16.42 -4.26 -0.21
CA SER A 135 17.02 -5.48 -0.77
C SER A 135 16.40 -5.91 -2.11
N SER A 136 15.48 -5.11 -2.66
CA SER A 136 14.81 -5.41 -3.94
C SER A 136 14.72 -4.17 -4.83
N PRO A 137 14.67 -4.33 -6.16
CA PRO A 137 14.44 -3.21 -7.08
C PRO A 137 13.14 -2.46 -6.77
N TYR A 138 12.07 -3.15 -6.36
CA TYR A 138 10.84 -2.52 -5.87
C TYR A 138 11.13 -1.57 -4.70
N GLY A 139 11.80 -2.07 -3.64
CA GLY A 139 12.15 -1.25 -2.47
C GLY A 139 13.02 -0.04 -2.85
N VAL A 140 14.01 -0.22 -3.73
CA VAL A 140 14.86 0.87 -4.25
C VAL A 140 14.01 1.94 -4.93
N THR A 141 13.08 1.54 -5.82
CA THR A 141 12.23 2.50 -6.53
C THR A 141 11.26 3.25 -5.61
N LYS A 142 10.78 2.61 -4.55
CA LYS A 142 9.91 3.25 -3.55
C LYS A 142 10.68 4.21 -2.66
N LEU A 143 11.91 3.86 -2.27
CA LEU A 143 12.79 4.77 -1.54
C LEU A 143 13.14 6.01 -2.37
N ALA A 144 13.42 5.83 -3.67
CA ALA A 144 13.66 6.95 -4.57
C ALA A 144 12.41 7.84 -4.76
N ALA A 145 11.22 7.25 -4.70
CA ALA A 145 9.97 8.01 -4.70
C ALA A 145 9.77 8.79 -3.38
N ASP A 146 10.04 8.18 -2.21
CA ASP A 146 10.02 8.88 -0.91
C ASP A 146 10.96 10.10 -0.93
N ALA A 147 12.18 9.94 -1.45
CA ALA A 147 13.14 11.02 -1.60
C ALA A 147 12.63 12.17 -2.50
N ALA A 148 11.98 11.83 -3.62
CA ALA A 148 11.38 12.84 -4.51
C ALA A 148 10.23 13.60 -3.84
N VAL A 149 9.39 12.92 -3.05
CA VAL A 149 8.33 13.55 -2.26
C VAL A 149 8.91 14.48 -1.20
N SER A 150 9.94 14.03 -0.47
CA SER A 150 10.66 14.85 0.52
C SER A 150 11.27 16.10 -0.10
N GLU A 151 11.95 15.96 -1.25
CA GLU A 151 12.52 17.09 -1.99
C GLU A 151 11.43 18.09 -2.43
N ALA A 152 10.33 17.62 -2.96
CA ALA A 152 9.22 18.49 -3.39
C ALA A 152 8.61 19.25 -2.20
N ALA A 153 8.49 18.62 -1.03
CA ALA A 153 8.03 19.27 0.20
C ALA A 153 9.03 20.34 0.68
N ALA A 154 10.32 20.02 0.71
CA ALA A 154 11.37 20.97 1.08
C ALA A 154 11.42 22.20 0.17
N ARG A 155 11.03 22.05 -1.09
CA ARG A 155 10.89 23.15 -2.07
C ARG A 155 9.56 23.91 -1.96
N GLY A 156 8.68 23.53 -1.03
CA GLY A 156 7.37 24.16 -0.84
C GLY A 156 6.36 23.88 -1.96
N ILE A 157 6.56 22.83 -2.76
CA ILE A 157 5.67 22.40 -3.84
C ILE A 157 4.45 21.66 -3.26
N ILE A 158 4.67 20.87 -2.24
CA ILE A 158 3.65 20.03 -1.60
C ILE A 158 3.70 20.13 -0.07
N ALA A 159 2.62 19.72 0.57
CA ALA A 159 2.58 19.26 1.95
C ALA A 159 2.65 17.74 1.91
N GLY A 160 3.82 17.15 2.20
CA GLY A 160 4.14 15.76 1.88
C GLY A 160 3.96 14.81 3.05
N VAL A 161 3.31 13.66 2.82
CA VAL A 161 3.31 12.52 3.77
C VAL A 161 3.58 11.22 3.00
N SER A 162 4.50 10.39 3.51
CA SER A 162 4.72 9.02 3.03
C SER A 162 4.24 8.01 4.06
N LEU A 163 3.33 7.12 3.65
CA LEU A 163 2.88 6.01 4.49
C LEU A 163 3.64 4.73 4.11
N ARG A 164 4.53 4.27 4.99
CA ARG A 164 5.27 3.02 4.81
C ARG A 164 4.46 1.86 5.36
N ALA A 165 3.56 1.35 4.53
CA ALA A 165 2.73 0.21 4.92
C ALA A 165 3.53 -1.10 4.94
N PHE A 166 3.26 -1.92 5.95
CA PHE A 166 3.74 -3.30 6.05
C PHE A 166 2.84 -4.22 5.22
N ASN A 167 2.52 -5.44 5.64
CA ASN A 167 1.74 -6.33 4.79
C ASN A 167 0.25 -6.00 4.86
N ILE A 168 -0.26 -5.37 3.82
CA ILE A 168 -1.68 -5.05 3.70
C ILE A 168 -2.46 -6.31 3.34
N ALA A 169 -3.51 -6.61 4.11
CA ALA A 169 -4.43 -7.71 3.88
C ALA A 169 -5.86 -7.33 4.28
N GLY A 170 -6.81 -8.23 4.19
CA GLY A 170 -8.23 -7.92 4.46
C GLY A 170 -9.03 -7.64 3.19
N SER A 171 -10.24 -7.18 3.36
CA SER A 171 -11.14 -6.82 2.25
C SER A 171 -12.04 -5.65 2.63
N VAL A 172 -12.32 -4.80 1.65
CA VAL A 172 -13.34 -3.74 1.71
C VAL A 172 -14.31 -3.94 0.55
N ASP A 173 -15.61 -3.83 0.82
CA ASP A 173 -16.68 -4.08 -0.15
C ASP A 173 -16.58 -5.47 -0.82
N ARG A 174 -16.13 -6.48 -0.09
CA ARG A 174 -15.93 -7.87 -0.57
C ARG A 174 -15.00 -7.96 -1.79
N ARG A 175 -14.06 -7.05 -1.92
CA ARG A 175 -13.07 -7.06 -2.99
C ARG A 175 -11.82 -7.80 -2.55
N PRO A 176 -11.53 -9.00 -3.08
CA PRO A 176 -10.40 -9.80 -2.65
C PRO A 176 -9.07 -9.21 -3.13
N ASP A 177 -7.99 -9.51 -2.41
CA ASP A 177 -6.64 -9.31 -2.92
C ASP A 177 -6.40 -10.28 -4.10
N PRO A 178 -6.11 -9.77 -5.30
CA PRO A 178 -5.92 -10.61 -6.48
C PRO A 178 -4.54 -11.31 -6.50
N ASP A 179 -3.62 -10.95 -5.60
CA ASP A 179 -2.25 -11.43 -5.62
C ASP A 179 -2.09 -12.74 -4.83
N LEU A 180 -2.22 -13.86 -5.51
CA LEU A 180 -2.02 -15.21 -4.95
C LEU A 180 -0.55 -15.56 -4.64
N THR A 181 0.40 -14.65 -4.84
CA THR A 181 1.78 -14.83 -4.37
C THR A 181 1.94 -14.47 -2.89
N ARG A 182 0.95 -13.77 -2.32
CA ARG A 182 0.89 -13.40 -0.91
C ARG A 182 0.33 -14.55 -0.07
N ILE A 183 0.83 -14.69 1.16
CA ILE A 183 0.53 -15.84 2.03
C ILE A 183 -0.97 -15.96 2.35
N ILE A 184 -1.65 -14.90 2.80
CA ILE A 184 -3.06 -14.96 3.19
C ILE A 184 -3.98 -15.32 2.00
N PRO A 185 -3.93 -14.61 0.84
CA PRO A 185 -4.72 -15.00 -0.33
C PRO A 185 -4.45 -16.42 -0.80
N LYS A 186 -3.17 -16.86 -0.76
CA LYS A 186 -2.81 -18.24 -1.18
C LYS A 186 -3.35 -19.28 -0.21
N THR A 187 -3.23 -19.05 1.09
CA THR A 187 -3.76 -19.93 2.14
C THR A 187 -5.26 -20.15 1.98
N LEU A 188 -6.00 -19.07 1.76
CA LEU A 188 -7.44 -19.12 1.55
C LEU A 188 -7.84 -19.76 0.20
N ALA A 189 -6.99 -19.61 -0.82
CA ALA A 189 -7.20 -20.28 -2.09
C ALA A 189 -7.02 -21.81 -1.98
N VAL A 190 -6.09 -22.29 -1.11
CA VAL A 190 -5.96 -23.72 -0.76
C VAL A 190 -7.20 -24.17 0.02
N ALA A 191 -7.63 -23.44 1.04
CA ALA A 191 -8.85 -23.74 1.78
C ALA A 191 -10.10 -23.83 0.89
N ALA A 192 -10.15 -23.01 -0.18
CA ALA A 192 -11.22 -23.04 -1.19
C ALA A 192 -11.09 -24.19 -2.21
N GLY A 193 -10.05 -25.06 -2.10
CA GLY A 193 -9.79 -26.17 -3.02
C GLY A 193 -9.27 -25.75 -4.39
N ARG A 194 -8.77 -24.52 -4.54
CA ARG A 194 -8.18 -24.04 -5.82
C ARG A 194 -6.75 -24.51 -6.04
N PHE A 195 -6.10 -24.99 -4.99
CA PHE A 195 -4.75 -25.58 -4.99
C PHE A 195 -4.68 -26.72 -4.00
N ASP A 196 -3.89 -27.72 -4.30
CA ASP A 196 -3.76 -28.95 -3.49
C ASP A 196 -3.06 -28.70 -2.14
N HIS A 197 -2.13 -27.74 -2.09
CA HIS A 197 -1.36 -27.42 -0.89
C HIS A 197 -0.86 -25.98 -0.89
N LEU A 198 -0.54 -25.49 0.31
CA LEU A 198 0.18 -24.25 0.53
C LEU A 198 1.68 -24.56 0.58
N THR A 199 2.44 -23.89 -0.27
CA THR A 199 3.92 -23.97 -0.23
C THR A 199 4.46 -22.93 0.73
N VAL A 200 5.28 -23.36 1.71
CA VAL A 200 5.95 -22.51 2.70
C VAL A 200 7.46 -22.69 2.57
N ASN A 201 8.22 -21.61 2.49
CA ASN A 201 9.68 -21.67 2.51
C ASN A 201 10.19 -21.73 3.95
N GLY A 202 11.21 -22.53 4.20
CA GLY A 202 11.73 -22.77 5.55
C GLY A 202 10.70 -23.45 6.44
N ASP A 203 10.73 -23.13 7.73
CA ASP A 203 9.84 -23.68 8.76
C ASP A 203 8.57 -22.84 9.02
N GLY A 204 8.41 -21.71 8.31
CA GLY A 204 7.27 -20.83 8.47
C GLY A 204 7.28 -19.97 9.74
N THR A 205 8.41 -19.86 10.42
CA THR A 205 8.55 -19.06 11.66
C THR A 205 8.78 -17.59 11.41
N ALA A 206 9.09 -17.17 10.19
CA ALA A 206 9.31 -15.77 9.85
C ALA A 206 8.07 -14.91 10.14
N ILE A 207 8.28 -13.86 10.96
CA ILE A 207 7.21 -12.95 11.40
C ILE A 207 7.10 -11.77 10.44
N ARG A 208 5.88 -11.46 10.04
CA ARG A 208 5.54 -10.25 9.28
C ARG A 208 4.42 -9.50 9.97
N ASP A 209 4.47 -8.19 9.87
CA ASP A 209 3.43 -7.32 10.40
C ASP A 209 2.31 -7.16 9.36
N TYR A 210 1.08 -7.40 9.77
CA TYR A 210 -0.10 -7.29 8.93
C TYR A 210 -0.96 -6.12 9.38
N VAL A 211 -1.61 -5.48 8.42
CA VAL A 211 -2.54 -4.39 8.65
C VAL A 211 -3.75 -4.55 7.74
N HIS A 212 -4.95 -4.35 8.29
CA HIS A 212 -6.18 -4.45 7.53
C HIS A 212 -6.31 -3.32 6.51
N LEU A 213 -6.80 -3.64 5.33
CA LEU A 213 -7.00 -2.70 4.22
C LEU A 213 -7.83 -1.46 4.61
N ALA A 214 -8.84 -1.62 5.48
CA ALA A 214 -9.65 -0.50 5.99
C ALA A 214 -8.83 0.44 6.89
N ASP A 215 -7.97 -0.12 7.76
CA ASP A 215 -7.11 0.69 8.65
C ASP A 215 -6.03 1.43 7.85
N VAL A 216 -5.54 0.84 6.76
CA VAL A 216 -4.65 1.54 5.82
C VAL A 216 -5.39 2.70 5.15
N ALA A 217 -6.63 2.49 4.71
CA ALA A 217 -7.43 3.54 4.08
C ALA A 217 -7.70 4.71 5.05
N ASP A 218 -7.98 4.43 6.34
CA ASP A 218 -8.10 5.46 7.38
C ASP A 218 -6.80 6.26 7.55
N ALA A 219 -5.62 5.59 7.52
CA ALA A 219 -4.34 6.27 7.58
C ALA A 219 -4.15 7.28 6.43
N PHE A 220 -4.59 6.94 5.21
CA PHE A 220 -4.54 7.87 4.07
C PHE A 220 -5.44 9.10 4.27
N VAL A 221 -6.65 8.91 4.79
CA VAL A 221 -7.57 10.04 5.08
C VAL A 221 -7.00 10.96 6.15
N LYS A 222 -6.46 10.40 7.23
CA LYS A 222 -5.82 11.15 8.32
C LYS A 222 -4.57 11.89 7.84
N ALA A 223 -3.72 11.23 7.06
CA ALA A 223 -2.52 11.83 6.48
C ALA A 223 -2.85 13.02 5.57
N LEU A 224 -3.93 12.92 4.78
CA LEU A 224 -4.38 14.01 3.93
C LEU A 224 -4.80 15.26 4.72
N THR A 225 -5.42 15.04 5.88
CA THR A 225 -5.87 16.13 6.77
C THR A 225 -4.70 16.78 7.53
N LEU A 226 -3.68 15.99 7.87
CA LEU A 226 -2.52 16.46 8.64
C LEU A 226 -1.48 17.20 7.77
N ALA A 227 -1.45 16.93 6.47
CA ALA A 227 -0.45 17.46 5.57
C ALA A 227 -0.35 19.00 5.65
N THR A 228 0.80 19.50 6.09
CA THR A 228 1.09 20.93 6.30
C THR A 228 2.10 21.42 5.27
N ALA A 229 1.86 22.58 4.69
CA ALA A 229 2.72 23.17 3.67
C ALA A 229 4.19 23.26 4.11
N GLY A 230 5.10 22.84 3.24
CA GLY A 230 6.56 22.86 3.48
C GLY A 230 7.06 21.81 4.46
N THR A 231 6.22 20.84 4.87
CA THR A 231 6.63 19.72 5.72
C THR A 231 6.61 18.40 4.97
N PHE A 232 7.46 17.50 5.43
CA PHE A 232 7.42 16.09 5.01
C PHE A 232 7.44 15.19 6.25
N ALA A 233 6.49 14.27 6.31
CA ALA A 233 6.41 13.29 7.39
C ALA A 233 6.36 11.87 6.83
N ILE A 234 6.91 10.92 7.59
CA ILE A 234 6.86 9.50 7.29
C ILE A 234 6.17 8.80 8.45
N TYR A 235 5.28 7.86 8.14
CA TYR A 235 4.61 7.02 9.14
C TYR A 235 4.63 5.56 8.75
N ASN A 236 5.03 4.70 9.67
CA ASN A 236 4.90 3.26 9.56
C ASN A 236 3.46 2.83 9.85
N ILE A 237 2.91 2.00 8.98
CA ILE A 237 1.54 1.48 9.08
C ILE A 237 1.60 -0.04 9.13
N GLY A 238 1.48 -0.60 10.33
CA GLY A 238 1.46 -2.02 10.68
C GLY A 238 0.63 -2.21 11.94
N ALA A 239 0.19 -3.42 12.28
CA ALA A 239 -0.71 -3.61 13.40
C ALA A 239 -0.57 -4.96 14.11
N THR A 240 -0.47 -6.06 13.36
CA THR A 240 -0.53 -7.42 13.90
C THR A 240 0.61 -8.27 13.37
N PRO A 241 1.69 -8.42 14.13
CA PRO A 241 2.76 -9.36 13.81
C PRO A 241 2.24 -10.79 13.86
N ALA A 242 2.48 -11.57 12.80
CA ALA A 242 2.09 -12.98 12.73
C ALA A 242 3.09 -13.81 11.90
N GLY A 243 3.29 -15.03 12.33
CA GLY A 243 4.01 -16.05 11.57
C GLY A 243 3.08 -16.86 10.68
N VAL A 244 3.65 -17.61 9.73
CA VAL A 244 2.87 -18.39 8.77
C VAL A 244 2.01 -19.46 9.46
N ALA A 245 2.53 -20.10 10.53
CA ALA A 245 1.77 -21.10 11.30
C ALA A 245 0.49 -20.50 11.89
N GLN A 246 0.57 -19.30 12.50
CA GLN A 246 -0.60 -18.61 13.06
C GLN A 246 -1.64 -18.28 11.96
N ILE A 247 -1.19 -17.83 10.79
CA ILE A 247 -2.08 -17.56 9.65
C ILE A 247 -2.82 -18.82 9.24
N ILE A 248 -2.14 -19.95 9.15
CA ILE A 248 -2.74 -21.24 8.78
C ILE A 248 -3.78 -21.67 9.81
N ASP A 249 -3.45 -21.60 11.11
CA ASP A 249 -4.34 -22.04 12.20
C ASP A 249 -5.60 -21.17 12.28
N VAL A 250 -5.47 -19.84 12.16
CA VAL A 250 -6.62 -18.94 12.11
C VAL A 250 -7.45 -19.20 10.85
N ALA A 251 -6.81 -19.42 9.69
CA ALA A 251 -7.52 -19.74 8.45
C ALA A 251 -8.27 -21.07 8.55
N ARG A 252 -7.71 -22.12 9.16
CA ARG A 252 -8.42 -23.37 9.42
C ARG A 252 -9.65 -23.16 10.31
N THR A 253 -9.49 -22.39 11.38
CA THR A 253 -10.59 -22.07 12.31
C THR A 253 -11.73 -21.35 11.61
N ILE A 254 -11.42 -20.31 10.82
CA ILE A 254 -12.43 -19.49 10.15
C ILE A 254 -13.10 -20.23 9.01
N THR A 255 -12.33 -20.96 8.22
CA THR A 255 -12.87 -21.63 7.03
C THR A 255 -13.52 -22.97 7.32
N GLY A 256 -13.18 -23.61 8.45
CA GLY A 256 -13.54 -24.99 8.75
C GLY A 256 -12.95 -26.01 7.77
N ARG A 257 -11.86 -25.65 7.09
CA ARG A 257 -11.25 -26.44 6.03
C ARG A 257 -9.83 -26.85 6.39
N GLU A 258 -9.43 -28.04 5.92
CA GLU A 258 -8.03 -28.44 5.96
C GLU A 258 -7.20 -27.63 4.97
N ILE A 259 -5.98 -27.28 5.40
CA ILE A 259 -5.00 -26.58 4.58
C ILE A 259 -3.71 -27.41 4.57
N PRO A 260 -3.55 -28.29 3.60
CA PRO A 260 -2.31 -29.07 3.45
C PRO A 260 -1.13 -28.13 3.19
N VAL A 261 0.01 -28.41 3.84
CA VAL A 261 1.22 -27.59 3.73
C VAL A 261 2.38 -28.44 3.21
N GLN A 262 3.10 -27.89 2.24
CA GLN A 262 4.37 -28.42 1.76
C GLN A 262 5.49 -27.43 2.10
N TYR A 263 6.49 -27.89 2.83
CA TYR A 263 7.66 -27.08 3.18
C TYR A 263 8.77 -27.23 2.15
N ASN A 264 9.28 -26.11 1.68
CA ASN A 264 10.46 -26.02 0.83
C ASN A 264 11.71 -25.68 1.66
N PRO A 265 12.91 -25.85 1.10
CA PRO A 265 14.12 -25.34 1.73
C PRO A 265 14.01 -23.84 2.09
N PRO A 266 14.69 -23.39 3.16
CA PRO A 266 14.67 -21.99 3.54
C PRO A 266 15.29 -21.11 2.45
N VAL A 267 14.73 -19.91 2.33
CA VAL A 267 15.27 -18.83 1.46
C VAL A 267 15.84 -17.73 2.35
N PRO A 268 16.85 -16.97 1.89
CA PRO A 268 17.35 -15.81 2.65
C PRO A 268 16.24 -14.77 2.83
N GLU A 269 15.76 -14.62 4.07
CA GLU A 269 14.78 -13.59 4.42
C GLU A 269 14.98 -13.12 5.87
N ALA A 270 14.49 -11.91 6.18
CA ALA A 270 14.51 -11.41 7.54
C ALA A 270 13.63 -12.30 8.43
N PRO A 271 14.11 -12.71 9.63
CA PRO A 271 13.31 -13.52 10.54
C PRO A 271 12.10 -12.78 11.08
N GLU A 272 12.19 -11.46 11.20
CA GLU A 272 11.12 -10.61 11.69
C GLU A 272 11.13 -9.26 10.96
N LEU A 273 9.94 -8.78 10.58
CA LEU A 273 9.71 -7.41 10.11
C LEU A 273 8.43 -6.90 10.79
N ARG A 274 8.60 -6.10 11.84
CA ARG A 274 7.52 -5.56 12.68
C ARG A 274 7.61 -4.04 12.73
N ALA A 275 6.48 -3.35 12.59
CA ALA A 275 6.37 -1.91 12.63
C ALA A 275 6.42 -1.38 14.07
N ASP A 276 7.18 -0.33 14.31
CA ASP A 276 6.85 0.64 15.35
C ASP A 276 5.89 1.67 14.75
N THR A 277 4.70 1.76 15.32
CA THR A 277 3.64 2.67 14.85
C THR A 277 3.39 3.81 15.85
N THR A 278 4.29 4.03 16.78
CA THR A 278 4.16 5.06 17.83
C THR A 278 3.96 6.45 17.22
N ARG A 279 4.73 6.78 16.17
CA ARG A 279 4.61 8.06 15.46
C ARG A 279 3.25 8.21 14.77
N ALA A 280 2.79 7.19 14.07
CA ALA A 280 1.46 7.21 13.44
C ALA A 280 0.33 7.38 14.47
N ARG A 281 0.45 6.75 15.64
CA ARG A 281 -0.53 6.88 16.73
C ARG A 281 -0.53 8.26 17.36
N SER A 282 0.64 8.81 17.68
CA SER A 282 0.76 10.08 18.40
C SER A 282 0.53 11.31 17.52
N GLU A 283 1.04 11.31 16.31
CA GLU A 283 1.01 12.48 15.42
C GLU A 283 -0.15 12.43 14.43
N LEU A 284 -0.38 11.26 13.81
CA LEU A 284 -1.45 11.07 12.83
C LEU A 284 -2.81 10.77 13.50
N GLY A 285 -2.82 10.42 14.80
CA GLY A 285 -4.02 9.97 15.51
C GLY A 285 -4.58 8.67 14.95
N TRP A 286 -3.70 7.86 14.30
CA TRP A 286 -4.10 6.61 13.69
C TRP A 286 -4.13 5.48 14.72
N SER A 287 -5.25 4.73 14.74
CA SER A 287 -5.41 3.56 15.59
C SER A 287 -6.13 2.48 14.81
N PRO A 288 -5.47 1.34 14.52
CA PRO A 288 -6.09 0.26 13.76
C PRO A 288 -7.23 -0.37 14.57
N VAL A 289 -8.37 -0.63 13.90
CA VAL A 289 -9.59 -1.18 14.48
C VAL A 289 -9.90 -2.57 13.93
N PHE A 290 -9.56 -2.80 12.66
CA PHE A 290 -9.91 -4.02 11.90
C PHE A 290 -8.75 -5.01 11.78
N SER A 291 -7.58 -4.68 12.31
CA SER A 291 -6.34 -5.41 12.05
C SER A 291 -6.08 -6.61 12.96
N SER A 292 -7.08 -7.20 13.64
CA SER A 292 -6.87 -8.53 14.22
C SER A 292 -6.67 -9.57 13.11
N LEU A 293 -5.89 -10.62 13.38
CA LEU A 293 -5.61 -11.64 12.37
C LEU A 293 -6.90 -12.36 11.93
N GLU A 294 -7.81 -12.59 12.88
CA GLU A 294 -9.12 -13.18 12.64
C GLU A 294 -9.99 -12.31 11.73
N GLN A 295 -10.01 -11.00 11.97
CA GLN A 295 -10.76 -10.07 11.12
C GLN A 295 -10.17 -10.00 9.71
N ILE A 296 -8.85 -9.87 9.61
CA ILE A 296 -8.14 -9.84 8.31
C ILE A 296 -8.46 -11.08 7.49
N ILE A 297 -8.32 -12.28 8.09
CA ILE A 297 -8.54 -13.55 7.39
C ILE A 297 -10.02 -13.77 7.10
N GLY A 298 -10.90 -13.41 8.05
CA GLY A 298 -12.36 -13.50 7.88
C GLY A 298 -12.84 -12.68 6.70
N ASP A 299 -12.46 -11.41 6.61
CA ASP A 299 -12.88 -10.52 5.52
C ASP A 299 -12.30 -10.96 4.17
N CYS A 300 -11.05 -11.48 4.16
CA CYS A 300 -10.48 -12.10 2.97
C CYS A 300 -11.26 -13.34 2.51
N TRP A 301 -11.73 -14.18 3.46
CA TRP A 301 -12.50 -15.37 3.15
C TRP A 301 -13.88 -15.03 2.59
N ASP A 302 -14.58 -14.09 3.24
CA ASP A 302 -15.90 -13.65 2.80
C ASP A 302 -15.89 -12.98 1.43
N ALA A 303 -14.78 -12.35 1.07
CA ALA A 303 -14.59 -11.76 -0.26
C ALA A 303 -14.38 -12.79 -1.38
N GLN A 304 -14.06 -14.06 -1.04
CA GLN A 304 -13.84 -15.13 -2.02
C GLN A 304 -15.09 -16.00 -2.25
N ARG A 305 -16.11 -15.83 -1.43
CA ARG A 305 -17.40 -16.53 -1.47
C ARG A 305 -18.45 -15.71 -2.24
#